data_fb981f81921d7358f503ec0166b3a49d
#
_entry.id   fb981f81921d7358f503ec0166b3a49d
#
_cell.length_a   1.000
_cell.length_b   1.000
_cell.length_c   1.000
_cell.angle_alpha   90.00
_cell.angle_beta   90.00
_cell.angle_gamma   90.00
#
_symmetry.space_group_name_H-M   'P 1'
#
loop_
_entity.id
_entity.type
_entity.pdbx_description
1 polymer ?
#
loop_
_entity_poly.entity_id
_entity_poly.type
_entity_poly.pdbx_seq_one_letter_code
_entity_poly.pdbx_strand_id
1 'polypeptide(L)' 'MIRIFTSIQFPSFLAGIDAVRRVAEHAEAQDHHPDIDIRWRTVTFALVTHSEHGITDKDVAMAHDIDGILGV' A
#
# COMPACT_ATOMS: atom_id res chain seq x y z
N MET A 1 -14.86 -2.14 10.30
CA MET A 1 -13.70 -2.21 9.41
C MET A 1 -12.95 -0.89 9.44
N ILE A 2 -11.66 -0.93 9.71
CA ILE A 2 -10.81 0.25 9.76
C ILE A 2 -9.85 0.19 8.59
N ARG A 3 -9.56 1.34 8.01
CA ARG A 3 -8.82 1.42 6.76
C ARG A 3 -7.80 2.57 6.79
N ILE A 4 -6.56 2.26 6.44
CA ILE A 4 -5.52 3.25 6.19
C ILE A 4 -5.20 3.19 4.70
N PHE A 5 -5.18 4.32 4.02
CA PHE A 5 -4.87 4.30 2.58
C PHE A 5 -4.04 5.50 2.15
N THR A 6 -3.28 5.29 1.08
CA THR A 6 -2.49 6.32 0.39
C THR A 6 -2.80 6.22 -1.09
N SER A 7 -3.15 7.35 -1.71
CA SER A 7 -3.44 7.42 -3.14
C SER A 7 -2.42 8.36 -3.79
N ILE A 8 -1.76 7.89 -4.85
CA ILE A 8 -0.68 8.64 -5.51
C ILE A 8 -0.92 8.65 -7.01
N GLN A 9 -0.76 9.82 -7.63
CA GLN A 9 -0.74 9.93 -9.09
C GLN A 9 0.72 9.91 -9.56
N PHE A 10 1.04 8.93 -10.40
CA PHE A 10 2.39 8.75 -10.94
C PHE A 10 2.56 9.47 -12.26
N PRO A 11 3.82 9.74 -12.71
CA PRO A 11 4.05 10.43 -14.00
C PRO A 11 3.65 9.58 -15.21
N SER A 12 3.54 8.25 -15.07
CA SER A 12 3.11 7.37 -16.14
C SER A 12 2.46 6.12 -15.56
N PHE A 13 1.76 5.38 -16.42
CA PHE A 13 1.19 4.08 -16.01
C PHE A 13 2.29 3.12 -15.57
N LEU A 14 3.37 3.01 -16.34
CA LEU A 14 4.47 2.10 -16.00
C LEU A 14 5.16 2.48 -14.69
N ALA A 15 5.28 3.77 -14.40
CA ALA A 15 5.84 4.21 -13.12
C ALA A 15 4.96 3.74 -11.94
N GLY A 16 3.65 3.80 -12.11
CA GLY A 16 2.70 3.29 -11.13
C GLY A 16 2.83 1.78 -10.95
N ILE A 17 2.96 1.04 -12.05
CA ILE A 17 3.12 -0.42 -11.99
C ILE A 17 4.45 -0.79 -11.31
N ASP A 18 5.53 -0.06 -11.59
CA ASP A 18 6.80 -0.29 -10.91
C ASP A 18 6.69 -0.08 -9.40
N ALA A 19 5.99 0.97 -8.98
CA ALA A 19 5.74 1.23 -7.57
C ALA A 19 4.93 0.10 -6.93
N VAL A 20 3.89 -0.39 -7.61
CA VAL A 20 3.10 -1.55 -7.16
C VAL A 20 3.99 -2.77 -6.95
N ARG A 21 4.90 -3.03 -7.89
CA ARG A 21 5.82 -4.17 -7.80
C ARG A 21 6.70 -4.06 -6.56
N ARG A 22 7.28 -2.89 -6.30
CA ARG A 22 8.14 -2.69 -5.13
C ARG A 22 7.37 -2.87 -3.82
N VAL A 23 6.16 -2.35 -3.75
CA VAL A 23 5.29 -2.55 -2.59
C VAL A 23 4.91 -4.02 -2.43
N ALA A 24 4.59 -4.69 -3.55
CA ALA A 24 4.20 -6.09 -3.53
C ALA A 24 5.35 -7.00 -3.04
N GLU A 25 6.57 -6.74 -3.48
CA GLU A 25 7.74 -7.51 -3.02
C GLU A 25 7.93 -7.36 -1.50
N HIS A 26 7.78 -6.15 -0.99
CA HIS A 26 7.87 -5.90 0.44
C HIS A 26 6.73 -6.58 1.20
N ALA A 27 5.50 -6.49 0.69
CA ALA A 27 4.33 -7.10 1.30
C ALA A 27 4.46 -8.62 1.40
N GLU A 28 4.99 -9.26 0.34
CA GLU A 28 5.26 -10.71 0.35
C GLU A 28 6.29 -11.05 1.43
N ALA A 29 7.37 -10.27 1.54
CA ALA A 29 8.41 -10.53 2.52
C ALA A 29 7.90 -10.41 3.96
N GLN A 30 6.93 -9.52 4.18
CA GLN A 30 6.35 -9.29 5.50
C GLN A 30 5.10 -10.15 5.76
N ASP A 31 4.63 -10.88 4.76
CA ASP A 31 3.37 -11.63 4.80
C ASP A 31 2.22 -10.74 5.30
N HIS A 32 2.16 -9.52 4.79
CA HIS A 32 1.14 -8.55 5.16
C HIS A 32 0.77 -7.73 3.93
N HIS A 33 -0.36 -8.05 3.32
CA HIS A 33 -0.71 -7.59 1.99
C HIS A 33 -1.71 -6.44 1.99
N PRO A 34 -1.39 -5.30 1.35
CA PRO A 34 -2.36 -4.24 1.16
C PRO A 34 -3.33 -4.58 0.02
N ASP A 35 -4.48 -3.96 0.03
CA ASP A 35 -5.32 -3.90 -1.15
C ASP A 35 -4.74 -2.84 -2.08
N ILE A 36 -4.75 -3.10 -3.38
CA ILE A 36 -4.16 -2.19 -4.37
C ILE A 36 -5.20 -1.92 -5.46
N ASP A 37 -5.50 -0.65 -5.68
CA ASP A 37 -6.40 -0.20 -6.74
C ASP A 37 -5.58 0.60 -7.75
N ILE A 38 -5.64 0.21 -9.01
CA ILE A 38 -4.89 0.85 -10.09
C ILE A 38 -5.88 1.43 -11.08
N ARG A 39 -5.85 2.76 -11.23
CA ARG A 39 -6.69 3.47 -12.19
C ARG A 39 -5.80 4.37 -13.03
N TRP A 40 -5.38 3.84 -14.19
CA TRP A 40 -4.41 4.48 -15.05
C TRP A 40 -3.14 4.84 -14.27
N ARG A 41 -2.88 6.13 -14.01
CA ARG A 41 -1.70 6.59 -13.28
C ARG A 41 -1.93 6.73 -11.78
N THR A 42 -3.16 6.59 -11.32
CA THR A 42 -3.48 6.75 -9.90
C THR A 42 -3.56 5.38 -9.25
N VAL A 43 -2.72 5.18 -8.26
CA VAL A 43 -2.66 3.93 -7.51
C VAL A 43 -2.98 4.21 -6.05
N THR A 44 -3.89 3.43 -5.50
CA THR A 44 -4.27 3.51 -4.09
C THR A 44 -3.85 2.24 -3.39
N PHE A 45 -3.09 2.40 -2.31
CA PHE A 45 -2.71 1.30 -1.44
C PHE A 45 -3.52 1.43 -0.16
N ALA A 46 -4.19 0.36 0.24
CA ALA A 46 -5.04 0.38 1.42
C ALA A 46 -4.72 -0.79 2.33
N LEU A 47 -4.58 -0.50 3.61
CA LEU A 47 -4.48 -1.50 4.65
C LEU A 47 -5.83 -1.58 5.33
N VAL A 48 -6.48 -2.73 5.15
CA VAL A 48 -7.84 -2.96 5.65
C VAL A 48 -7.77 -4.02 6.71
N THR A 49 -8.31 -3.72 7.89
CA THR A 49 -8.39 -4.71 8.93
C THR A 49 -9.85 -5.10 9.15
N HIS A 50 -10.09 -6.39 9.20
CA HIS A 50 -11.41 -6.96 9.45
C HIS A 50 -11.53 -7.50 10.88
N SER A 51 -10.47 -7.36 11.69
CA SER A 51 -10.48 -7.86 13.04
C SER A 51 -11.22 -6.90 13.98
N GLU A 52 -11.71 -7.45 15.09
CA GLU A 52 -12.36 -6.67 16.13
C GLU A 52 -11.41 -5.70 16.84
N HIS A 53 -10.12 -5.94 16.73
CA HIS A 53 -9.10 -5.14 17.39
C HIS A 53 -8.68 -3.90 16.61
N GLY A 54 -9.21 -3.73 15.40
CA GLY A 54 -8.92 -2.56 14.57
C GLY A 54 -7.51 -2.60 13.95
N ILE A 55 -6.95 -1.43 13.69
CA ILE A 55 -5.63 -1.29 13.11
C ILE A 55 -4.57 -1.75 14.10
N THR A 56 -3.67 -2.59 13.65
CA THR A 56 -2.58 -3.14 14.47
C THR A 56 -1.27 -2.41 14.21
N ASP A 57 -0.27 -2.66 15.05
CA ASP A 57 1.09 -2.14 14.84
C ASP A 57 1.65 -2.59 13.49
N LYS A 58 1.27 -3.77 13.00
CA LYS A 58 1.70 -4.26 11.69
C LYS A 58 1.14 -3.40 10.56
N ASP A 59 -0.09 -2.93 10.68
CA ASP A 59 -0.69 -2.04 9.68
C ASP A 59 0.02 -0.69 9.67
N VAL A 60 0.31 -0.13 10.83
CA VAL A 60 1.02 1.14 10.95
C VAL A 60 2.44 1.03 10.38
N ALA A 61 3.14 -0.04 10.73
CA ALA A 61 4.49 -0.28 10.21
C ALA A 61 4.47 -0.44 8.69
N MET A 62 3.51 -1.18 8.14
CA MET A 62 3.38 -1.34 6.69
C MET A 62 3.07 -0.01 6.01
N ALA A 63 2.22 0.83 6.58
CA ALA A 63 1.91 2.14 6.03
C ALA A 63 3.17 3.01 5.95
N HIS A 64 4.00 3.01 6.99
CA HIS A 64 5.28 3.72 6.97
C HIS A 64 6.23 3.16 5.92
N ASP A 65 6.29 1.83 5.80
CA ASP A 65 7.16 1.19 4.81
C ASP A 65 6.73 1.54 3.39
N ILE A 66 5.44 1.54 3.12
CA ILE A 66 4.90 1.94 1.82
C ILE A 66 5.26 3.39 1.51
N ASP A 67 5.10 4.29 2.45
CA ASP A 67 5.47 5.70 2.28
C ASP A 67 6.96 5.83 1.93
N GLY A 68 7.82 5.07 2.61
CA GLY A 68 9.25 5.06 2.32
C GLY A 68 9.56 4.53 0.92
N ILE A 69 8.93 3.44 0.51
CA ILE A 69 9.11 2.85 -0.83
C ILE A 69 8.67 3.82 -1.92
N LEU A 70 7.56 4.52 -1.69
CA LEU A 70 6.99 5.46 -2.67
C LEU A 70 7.67 6.83 -2.66
N GLY A 71 8.48 7.12 -1.64
CA GLY A 71 9.18 8.39 -1.53
C GLY A 71 8.30 9.56 -1.10
N VAL A 72 7.29 9.28 -0.32
CA VAL A 72 6.36 10.30 0.19
C VAL A 72 6.47 10.49 1.69
#